data_d171b08b3424bbc49aeadf173dffae6b
#
_entry.id   d171b08b3424bbc49aeadf173dffae6b
#
_cell.length_a   1.000
_cell.length_b   1.000
_cell.length_c   1.000
_cell.angle_alpha   90.00
_cell.angle_beta   90.00
_cell.angle_gamma   90.00
#
_symmetry.space_group_name_H-M   'P 1'
#
loop_
_entity.id
_entity.type
_entity.pdbx_description
1 polymer ?
#
loop_
_entity_poly.entity_id
_entity_poly.type
_entity_poly.pdbx_seq_one_letter_code
_entity_poly.pdbx_strand_id
1 'polypeptide(L)'
;MSKLFLSLLRKRTLQKSENRLAELDRLFKRIYEDMVNGKLSEARFQMLSDDYEQEQADLRVKIEMLENEIQNQEDQAENVDRFIRQAKKYLYLEKLTPTILNDMVNAVYVHAPDKSSGHRVQDVDISYNHIGILPANLLYDITNGKAA
;
A
#
# COMPACT_ATOMS: atom_id res chain seq x y z
N MET A 1 -14.28 7.40 3.77
CA MET A 1 -13.91 7.18 2.36
C MET A 1 -13.60 5.70 2.14
N SER A 2 -14.15 5.09 1.09
CA SER A 2 -13.89 3.67 0.83
C SER A 2 -12.45 3.47 0.30
N LYS A 3 -11.83 2.31 0.63
CA LYS A 3 -10.49 1.94 0.13
C LYS A 3 -10.41 1.97 -1.40
N LEU A 4 -11.51 1.57 -2.07
CA LEU A 4 -11.62 1.60 -3.53
C LEU A 4 -11.52 3.02 -4.09
N PHE A 5 -12.18 3.99 -3.46
CA PHE A 5 -12.12 5.38 -3.87
C PHE A 5 -10.71 5.96 -3.75
N LEU A 6 -10.00 5.66 -2.66
CA LEU A 6 -8.62 6.09 -2.45
C LEU A 6 -7.67 5.48 -3.49
N SER A 7 -7.86 4.20 -3.84
CA SER A 7 -7.07 3.54 -4.89
C SER A 7 -7.28 4.20 -6.25
N LEU A 8 -8.52 4.48 -6.62
CA LEU A 8 -8.84 5.18 -7.87
C LEU A 8 -8.25 6.60 -7.91
N LEU A 9 -8.29 7.31 -6.78
CA LEU A 9 -7.72 8.65 -6.67
C LEU A 9 -6.19 8.62 -6.86
N ARG A 10 -5.50 7.64 -6.25
CA ARG A 10 -4.04 7.47 -6.43
C ARG A 10 -3.67 7.15 -7.87
N LYS A 11 -4.37 6.22 -8.52
CA LYS A 11 -4.15 5.88 -9.95
C LYS A 11 -4.36 7.10 -10.85
N ARG A 12 -5.39 7.91 -10.56
CA ARG A 12 -5.64 9.16 -11.31
C ARG A 12 -4.54 10.19 -11.07
N THR A 13 -4.03 10.31 -9.86
CA THR A 13 -2.94 11.23 -9.53
C THR A 13 -1.64 10.79 -10.17
N LEU A 14 -1.34 9.49 -10.20
CA LEU A 14 -0.21 8.91 -10.91
C LEU A 14 -0.25 9.28 -12.40
N GLN A 15 -1.37 9.01 -13.06
CA GLN A 15 -1.54 9.32 -14.48
C GLN A 15 -1.37 10.81 -14.79
N LYS A 16 -1.86 11.70 -13.93
CA LYS A 16 -1.65 13.14 -14.08
C LYS A 16 -0.17 13.53 -13.95
N SER A 17 0.55 12.92 -13.01
CA SER A 17 1.97 13.18 -12.79
C SER A 17 2.82 12.71 -13.97
N GLU A 18 2.53 11.53 -14.52
CA GLU A 18 3.17 11.00 -15.73
C GLU A 18 2.92 11.87 -16.95
N ASN A 19 1.66 12.30 -17.16
CA ASN A 19 1.30 13.19 -18.25
C ASN A 19 2.03 14.54 -18.15
N ARG A 20 2.15 15.09 -16.92
CA ARG A 20 2.88 16.34 -16.68
C ARG A 20 4.38 16.17 -16.96
N LEU A 21 4.97 15.05 -16.55
CA LEU A 21 6.37 14.75 -16.85
C LEU A 21 6.63 14.71 -18.37
N ALA A 22 5.77 14.05 -19.14
CA ALA A 22 5.85 14.00 -20.59
C ALA A 22 5.62 15.37 -21.25
N GLU A 23 4.79 16.22 -20.66
CA GLU A 23 4.58 17.60 -21.11
C GLU A 23 5.85 18.44 -20.90
N LEU A 24 6.51 18.33 -19.75
CA LEU A 24 7.76 19.04 -19.45
C LEU A 24 8.86 18.68 -20.45
N ASP A 25 8.98 17.42 -20.85
CA ASP A 25 9.93 17.00 -21.89
C ASP A 25 9.66 17.72 -23.23
N ARG A 26 8.40 17.89 -23.59
CA ARG A 26 8.01 18.63 -24.81
C ARG A 26 8.29 20.13 -24.69
N LEU A 27 7.98 20.71 -23.52
CA LEU A 27 8.25 22.12 -23.26
C LEU A 27 9.75 22.41 -23.25
N PHE A 28 10.57 21.51 -22.68
CA PHE A 28 12.02 21.66 -22.70
C PHE A 28 12.59 21.70 -24.13
N LYS A 29 12.14 20.79 -24.99
CA LYS A 29 12.53 20.81 -26.41
C LYS A 29 12.15 22.13 -27.08
N ARG A 30 10.93 22.63 -26.82
CA ARG A 30 10.45 23.88 -27.40
C ARG A 30 11.25 25.09 -26.96
N ILE A 31 11.56 25.22 -25.68
CA ILE A 31 12.38 26.35 -25.20
C ILE A 31 13.81 26.30 -25.75
N TYR A 32 14.36 25.08 -25.94
CA TYR A 32 15.64 24.90 -26.60
C TYR A 32 15.62 25.39 -28.06
N GLU A 33 14.60 25.00 -28.84
CA GLU A 33 14.41 25.46 -30.22
C GLU A 33 14.22 26.98 -30.30
N ASP A 34 13.45 27.57 -29.36
CA ASP A 34 13.23 29.02 -29.32
C ASP A 34 14.51 29.77 -28.94
N MET A 35 15.37 29.21 -28.09
CA MET A 35 16.69 29.77 -27.80
C MET A 35 17.61 29.73 -29.03
N VAL A 36 17.70 28.60 -29.71
CA VAL A 36 18.51 28.43 -30.91
C VAL A 36 18.09 29.38 -32.02
N ASN A 37 16.77 29.60 -32.15
CA ASN A 37 16.18 30.50 -33.14
C ASN A 37 16.24 32.01 -32.74
N GLY A 38 16.85 32.33 -31.60
CA GLY A 38 16.97 33.69 -31.09
C GLY A 38 15.69 34.32 -30.56
N LYS A 39 14.61 33.53 -30.39
CA LYS A 39 13.33 33.99 -29.80
C LYS A 39 13.38 34.05 -28.28
N LEU A 40 14.25 33.29 -27.66
CA LEU A 40 14.46 33.20 -26.22
C LEU A 40 15.92 33.54 -25.90
N SER A 41 16.15 34.44 -24.92
CA SER A 41 17.52 34.73 -24.47
C SER A 41 18.10 33.55 -23.70
N GLU A 42 19.42 33.39 -23.71
CA GLU A 42 20.13 32.35 -23.00
C GLU A 42 19.83 32.39 -21.47
N ALA A 43 19.79 33.59 -20.88
CA ALA A 43 19.47 33.78 -19.47
C ALA A 43 18.06 33.28 -19.12
N ARG A 44 17.07 33.55 -19.98
CA ARG A 44 15.70 33.05 -19.81
C ARG A 44 15.60 31.55 -20.04
N PHE A 45 16.33 31.03 -21.03
CA PHE A 45 16.40 29.59 -21.26
C PHE A 45 16.95 28.88 -20.03
N GLN A 46 18.06 29.36 -19.46
CA GLN A 46 18.64 28.74 -18.27
C GLN A 46 17.66 28.72 -17.08
N MET A 47 17.00 29.85 -16.82
CA MET A 47 16.01 29.94 -15.74
C MET A 47 14.87 28.93 -15.92
N LEU A 48 14.28 28.85 -17.13
CA LEU A 48 13.19 27.91 -17.43
C LEU A 48 13.65 26.46 -17.41
N SER A 49 14.88 26.18 -17.83
CA SER A 49 15.47 24.84 -17.78
C SER A 49 15.62 24.38 -16.33
N ASP A 50 16.15 25.23 -15.46
CA ASP A 50 16.32 24.92 -14.03
C ASP A 50 14.96 24.64 -13.36
N ASP A 51 13.93 25.45 -13.66
CA ASP A 51 12.57 25.25 -13.15
C ASP A 51 11.96 23.92 -13.64
N TYR A 52 12.12 23.59 -14.91
CA TYR A 52 11.62 22.35 -15.49
C TYR A 52 12.34 21.12 -14.95
N GLU A 53 13.66 21.20 -14.79
CA GLU A 53 14.45 20.11 -14.20
C GLU A 53 14.05 19.85 -12.75
N GLN A 54 13.82 20.90 -11.97
CA GLN A 54 13.34 20.76 -10.59
C GLN A 54 11.95 20.13 -10.54
N GLU A 55 11.01 20.62 -11.36
CA GLU A 55 9.66 20.05 -11.43
C GLU A 55 9.69 18.57 -11.87
N GLN A 56 10.54 18.22 -12.84
CA GLN A 56 10.74 16.83 -13.27
C GLN A 56 11.29 15.96 -12.14
N ALA A 57 12.25 16.43 -11.37
CA ALA A 57 12.82 15.69 -10.24
C ALA A 57 11.73 15.41 -9.19
N ASP A 58 10.95 16.43 -8.82
CA ASP A 58 9.86 16.30 -7.84
C ASP A 58 8.76 15.34 -8.34
N LEU A 59 8.41 15.40 -9.61
CA LEU A 59 7.42 14.51 -10.22
C LEU A 59 7.90 13.06 -10.25
N ARG A 60 9.17 12.78 -10.54
CA ARG A 60 9.73 11.42 -10.52
C ARG A 60 9.64 10.80 -9.13
N VAL A 61 10.03 11.55 -8.11
CA VAL A 61 9.89 11.08 -6.70
C VAL A 61 8.42 10.79 -6.36
N LYS A 62 7.52 11.69 -6.75
CA LYS A 62 6.08 11.52 -6.52
C LYS A 62 5.51 10.30 -7.25
N ILE A 63 5.90 10.06 -8.48
CA ILE A 63 5.49 8.91 -9.29
C ILE A 63 5.94 7.62 -8.59
N GLU A 64 7.22 7.51 -8.21
CA GLU A 64 7.77 6.35 -7.52
C GLU A 64 7.02 6.05 -6.20
N MET A 65 6.73 7.08 -5.41
CA MET A 65 5.95 6.92 -4.17
C MET A 65 4.54 6.39 -4.45
N LEU A 66 3.85 6.94 -5.47
CA LEU A 66 2.49 6.51 -5.82
C LEU A 66 2.46 5.09 -6.38
N GLU A 67 3.44 4.71 -7.21
CA GLU A 67 3.59 3.34 -7.72
C GLU A 67 3.78 2.35 -6.59
N ASN A 68 4.70 2.65 -5.65
CA ASN A 68 4.94 1.80 -4.48
C ASN A 68 3.69 1.67 -3.59
N GLU A 69 2.95 2.76 -3.35
CA GLU A 69 1.70 2.71 -2.58
C GLU A 69 0.63 1.86 -3.26
N ILE A 70 0.47 1.99 -4.58
CA ILE A 70 -0.48 1.20 -5.37
C ILE A 70 -0.10 -0.27 -5.32
N GLN A 71 1.18 -0.59 -5.55
CA GLN A 71 1.68 -1.96 -5.52
C GLN A 71 1.46 -2.62 -4.14
N ASN A 72 1.81 -1.91 -3.06
CA ASN A 72 1.60 -2.40 -1.70
C ASN A 72 0.12 -2.69 -1.40
N GLN A 73 -0.80 -1.86 -1.92
CA GLN A 73 -2.24 -2.10 -1.76
C GLN A 73 -2.73 -3.33 -2.55
N GLU A 74 -2.23 -3.51 -3.76
CA GLU A 74 -2.56 -4.67 -4.60
C GLU A 74 -2.03 -5.96 -3.97
N ASP A 75 -0.80 -5.97 -3.45
CA ASP A 75 -0.21 -7.10 -2.74
C ASP A 75 -0.99 -7.46 -1.47
N GLN A 76 -1.41 -6.45 -0.69
CA GLN A 76 -2.25 -6.68 0.49
C GLN A 76 -3.61 -7.28 0.13
N ALA A 77 -4.25 -6.79 -0.93
CA ALA A 77 -5.53 -7.33 -1.41
C ALA A 77 -5.38 -8.79 -1.87
N GLU A 78 -4.31 -9.11 -2.60
CA GLU A 78 -4.03 -10.48 -3.03
C GLU A 78 -3.76 -11.41 -1.83
N ASN A 79 -3.03 -10.94 -0.82
CA ASN A 79 -2.77 -11.71 0.40
C ASN A 79 -4.06 -12.02 1.17
N VAL A 80 -4.97 -11.04 1.28
CA VAL A 80 -6.29 -11.24 1.89
C VAL A 80 -7.11 -12.28 1.10
N ASP A 81 -7.12 -12.19 -0.24
CA ASP A 81 -7.82 -13.15 -1.09
C ASP A 81 -7.24 -14.57 -0.97
N ARG A 82 -5.92 -14.68 -0.86
CA ARG A 82 -5.25 -15.98 -0.61
C ARG A 82 -5.67 -16.56 0.73
N PHE A 83 -5.69 -15.75 1.78
CA PHE A 83 -6.15 -16.18 3.10
C PHE A 83 -7.60 -16.64 3.07
N ILE A 84 -8.50 -15.88 2.44
CA ILE A 84 -9.93 -16.25 2.32
C ILE A 84 -10.10 -17.57 1.57
N ARG A 85 -9.38 -17.77 0.45
CA ARG A 85 -9.42 -19.05 -0.28
C ARG A 85 -8.91 -20.21 0.57
N GLN A 86 -7.87 -20.00 1.36
CA GLN A 86 -7.34 -21.00 2.28
C GLN A 86 -8.37 -21.33 3.38
N ALA A 87 -8.93 -20.30 4.03
CA ALA A 87 -9.90 -20.44 5.10
C ALA A 87 -11.18 -21.16 4.64
N LYS A 88 -11.64 -20.93 3.40
CA LYS A 88 -12.81 -21.60 2.83
C LYS A 88 -12.67 -23.12 2.73
N LYS A 89 -11.46 -23.65 2.66
CA LYS A 89 -11.21 -25.11 2.68
C LYS A 89 -11.60 -25.74 4.02
N TYR A 90 -11.64 -24.94 5.09
CA TYR A 90 -11.76 -25.39 6.47
C TYR A 90 -13.02 -24.85 7.19
N LEU A 91 -14.05 -24.44 6.44
CA LEU A 91 -15.27 -23.84 6.99
C LEU A 91 -16.06 -24.77 7.96
N TYR A 92 -15.90 -26.09 7.83
CA TYR A 92 -16.66 -27.08 8.59
C TYR A 92 -15.74 -28.04 9.33
N LEU A 93 -14.80 -27.45 10.10
CA LEU A 93 -13.84 -28.23 10.88
C LEU A 93 -14.51 -28.82 12.13
N GLU A 94 -14.49 -30.15 12.23
CA GLU A 94 -14.83 -30.84 13.47
C GLU A 94 -13.64 -30.89 14.45
N LYS A 95 -12.42 -30.94 13.94
CA LYS A 95 -11.18 -31.03 14.73
C LYS A 95 -10.04 -30.22 14.09
N LEU A 96 -9.28 -29.53 14.93
CA LEU A 96 -8.05 -28.90 14.52
C LEU A 96 -6.95 -29.97 14.38
N THR A 97 -6.37 -30.07 13.18
CA THR A 97 -5.26 -30.98 12.90
C THR A 97 -3.94 -30.20 12.70
N PRO A 98 -2.77 -30.84 12.88
CA PRO A 98 -1.50 -30.17 12.59
C PRO A 98 -1.38 -29.64 11.16
N THR A 99 -1.97 -30.34 10.18
CA THR A 99 -1.98 -29.90 8.78
C THR A 99 -2.75 -28.60 8.62
N ILE A 100 -3.93 -28.49 9.21
CA ILE A 100 -4.76 -27.30 9.16
C ILE A 100 -4.07 -26.12 9.89
N LEU A 101 -3.45 -26.42 11.03
CA LEU A 101 -2.70 -25.41 11.79
C LEU A 101 -1.55 -24.85 10.96
N ASN A 102 -0.75 -25.70 10.31
CA ASN A 102 0.35 -25.28 9.46
C ASN A 102 -0.10 -24.52 8.20
N ASP A 103 -1.26 -24.88 7.65
CA ASP A 103 -1.82 -24.18 6.49
C ASP A 103 -2.32 -22.77 6.80
N MET A 104 -2.83 -22.54 8.02
CA MET A 104 -3.49 -21.30 8.39
C MET A 104 -2.64 -20.39 9.28
N VAL A 105 -1.76 -20.94 10.10
CA VAL A 105 -1.02 -20.22 11.13
C VAL A 105 0.47 -20.16 10.79
N ASN A 106 1.00 -18.94 10.77
CA ASN A 106 2.42 -18.68 10.58
C ASN A 106 3.19 -18.77 11.91
N ALA A 107 2.65 -18.17 12.97
CA ALA A 107 3.28 -18.14 14.29
C ALA A 107 2.25 -17.91 15.41
N VAL A 108 2.59 -18.39 16.60
CA VAL A 108 1.84 -18.13 17.84
C VAL A 108 2.78 -17.46 18.81
N TYR A 109 2.42 -16.26 19.28
CA TYR A 109 3.18 -15.49 20.25
C TYR A 109 2.50 -15.59 21.60
N VAL A 110 3.17 -16.19 22.58
CA VAL A 110 2.68 -16.33 23.94
C VAL A 110 3.37 -15.28 24.81
N HIS A 111 2.60 -14.32 25.31
CA HIS A 111 3.13 -13.24 26.15
C HIS A 111 3.43 -13.70 27.58
N ALA A 112 4.24 -12.91 28.30
CA ALA A 112 4.48 -13.17 29.70
C ALA A 112 3.17 -13.06 30.50
N PRO A 113 2.92 -13.93 31.47
CA PRO A 113 1.68 -13.90 32.24
C PRO A 113 1.62 -12.65 33.12
N ASP A 114 0.50 -11.95 33.07
CA ASP A 114 0.16 -10.90 34.02
C ASP A 114 -0.46 -11.52 35.32
N LYS A 115 0.09 -11.14 36.47
CA LYS A 115 -0.35 -11.57 37.80
C LYS A 115 -0.90 -10.40 38.63
N SER A 116 -1.01 -9.20 38.06
CA SER A 116 -1.36 -7.97 38.79
C SER A 116 -2.79 -8.01 39.38
N SER A 117 -3.71 -8.76 38.74
CA SER A 117 -5.11 -8.89 39.17
C SER A 117 -5.36 -10.01 40.19
N GLY A 118 -4.33 -10.72 40.67
CA GLY A 118 -4.48 -11.89 41.55
C GLY A 118 -4.84 -13.19 40.79
N HIS A 119 -5.15 -13.11 39.51
CA HIS A 119 -5.35 -14.24 38.60
C HIS A 119 -4.28 -14.20 37.51
N ARG A 120 -3.83 -15.38 37.09
CA ARG A 120 -2.87 -15.49 36.00
C ARG A 120 -3.62 -15.32 34.68
N VAL A 121 -3.41 -14.17 34.00
CA VAL A 121 -3.88 -13.91 32.66
C VAL A 121 -2.69 -13.97 31.71
N GLN A 122 -2.86 -14.59 30.57
CA GLN A 122 -1.81 -14.73 29.57
C GLN A 122 -2.39 -14.49 28.19
N ASP A 123 -1.86 -13.47 27.52
CA ASP A 123 -2.27 -13.12 26.18
C ASP A 123 -1.54 -13.98 25.15
N VAL A 124 -2.26 -14.34 24.09
CA VAL A 124 -1.76 -15.11 22.97
C VAL A 124 -2.15 -14.40 21.68
N ASP A 125 -1.17 -14.05 20.87
CA ASP A 125 -1.40 -13.52 19.53
C ASP A 125 -1.14 -14.60 18.50
N ILE A 126 -2.04 -14.73 17.54
CA ILE A 126 -1.92 -15.67 16.43
C ILE A 126 -1.67 -14.90 15.15
N SER A 127 -0.52 -15.17 14.52
CA SER A 127 -0.18 -14.67 13.19
C SER A 127 -0.64 -15.67 12.16
N TYR A 128 -1.56 -15.27 11.31
CA TYR A 128 -2.10 -16.10 10.22
C TYR A 128 -1.26 -15.96 8.96
N ASN A 129 -1.21 -17.01 8.17
CA ASN A 129 -0.57 -16.97 6.85
C ASN A 129 -1.22 -15.91 5.97
N HIS A 130 -0.42 -15.14 5.28
CA HIS A 130 -0.80 -14.05 4.35
C HIS A 130 -1.31 -12.75 4.97
N ILE A 131 -1.94 -12.77 6.16
CA ILE A 131 -2.58 -11.58 6.75
C ILE A 131 -1.97 -11.12 8.08
N GLY A 132 -1.09 -11.92 8.68
CA GLY A 132 -0.46 -11.58 9.97
C GLY A 132 -1.41 -11.67 11.16
N ILE A 133 -1.21 -10.82 12.17
CA ILE A 133 -1.99 -10.81 13.40
C ILE A 133 -3.28 -10.00 13.18
N LEU A 134 -4.42 -10.62 13.51
CA LEU A 134 -5.72 -9.92 13.52
C LEU A 134 -5.88 -9.14 14.82
N PRO A 135 -6.25 -7.84 14.76
CA PRO A 135 -6.52 -7.06 15.95
C PRO A 135 -7.66 -7.64 16.80
N ALA A 136 -7.54 -7.59 18.12
CA ALA A 136 -8.53 -8.15 19.06
C ALA A 136 -9.94 -7.59 18.88
N ASN A 137 -10.07 -6.29 18.53
CA ASN A 137 -11.37 -5.67 18.25
C ASN A 137 -12.06 -6.30 17.03
N LEU A 138 -11.32 -6.67 16.01
CA LEU A 138 -11.86 -7.32 14.82
C LEU A 138 -12.35 -8.74 15.14
N LEU A 139 -11.60 -9.48 15.96
CA LEU A 139 -11.98 -10.82 16.43
C LEU A 139 -13.25 -10.76 17.27
N TYR A 140 -13.38 -9.75 18.14
CA TYR A 140 -14.56 -9.54 18.95
C TYR A 140 -15.81 -9.29 18.10
N ASP A 141 -15.72 -8.46 17.08
CA ASP A 141 -16.81 -8.14 16.18
C ASP A 141 -17.27 -9.36 15.35
N ILE A 142 -16.32 -10.17 14.89
CA ILE A 142 -16.61 -11.42 14.17
C ILE A 142 -17.35 -12.42 15.07
N THR A 143 -16.90 -12.61 16.30
CA THR A 143 -17.48 -13.59 17.23
C THR A 143 -18.85 -13.17 17.74
N ASN A 144 -19.16 -11.87 17.79
CA ASN A 144 -20.45 -11.34 18.26
C ASN A 144 -21.42 -10.94 17.12
N GLY A 145 -21.13 -11.32 15.88
CA GLY A 145 -22.04 -11.14 14.75
C GLY A 145 -22.26 -9.68 14.33
N LYS A 146 -21.34 -8.77 14.70
CA LYS A 146 -21.39 -7.34 14.33
C LYS A 146 -20.60 -7.00 13.06
N ALA A 147 -19.92 -7.97 12.46
CA ALA A 147 -19.27 -7.80 11.18
C ALA A 147 -20.29 -7.97 10.06
N ALA A 148 -20.90 -6.87 9.65
CA ALA A 148 -21.71 -6.75 8.44
C ALA A 148 -21.03 -5.78 7.48
#